data_2a6f97a12df2fdfb7fe81720fdb6564d
#
_entry.id   2a6f97a12df2fdfb7fe81720fdb6564d
#
_cell.length_a   1.000
_cell.length_b   1.000
_cell.length_c   1.000
_cell.angle_alpha   90.00
_cell.angle_beta   90.00
_cell.angle_gamma   90.00
#
_symmetry.space_group_name_H-M   'P 1'
#
loop_
_entity.id
_entity.type
_entity.pdbx_description
1 polymer ?
#
loop_
_entity_poly.entity_id
_entity_poly.type
_entity_poly.pdbx_seq_one_letter_code
_entity_poly.pdbx_strand_id
1 'polypeptide(L)'
;MSDTNIDSKETEQKEGFQETFMSHLFELRDRVVKSAIAVIVVFVSLVYWAPDIFHLFAKPMLDALPAGGKMIVTDVTGSFFVPMKVTMLVAFLIALPIVLYQVWAFIAPGLYMHERKLVLPLVVSSYSLFLIGMSFAYFLVFPTVFQFMASYNAPLGAEMSTDIDKYLSFAMNTFLAFGLTFEVPVVVVVLVRMGMVPLEKLREIRPYVIVGAFVISAVVTPPDVLSQLLLAIPMTLLYELGLLIARFYVPKPSDDDADASTKPDNQATT
;
A
#
# COMPACT_ATOMS: atom_id res chain seq x y z
N MET A 1 39.82 -28.90 25.54
CA MET A 1 39.04 -29.59 24.45
C MET A 1 37.61 -29.06 24.31
N SER A 2 37.29 -27.94 24.98
CA SER A 2 35.90 -27.36 24.95
C SER A 2 35.72 -26.17 24.00
N ASP A 3 36.81 -25.49 23.61
CA ASP A 3 36.69 -24.23 22.82
C ASP A 3 36.44 -24.44 21.32
N THR A 4 36.87 -25.60 20.77
CA THR A 4 36.70 -25.89 19.33
C THR A 4 35.26 -26.20 18.94
N ASN A 5 34.39 -26.57 19.89
CA ASN A 5 32.99 -26.96 19.62
C ASN A 5 32.03 -25.78 19.70
N ILE A 6 32.43 -24.65 20.25
CA ILE A 6 31.65 -23.42 20.33
C ILE A 6 31.83 -22.65 19.02
N ASP A 7 33.05 -22.57 18.52
CA ASP A 7 33.40 -21.83 17.30
C ASP A 7 32.80 -22.47 16.03
N SER A 8 32.74 -23.83 15.99
CA SER A 8 32.10 -24.55 14.89
C SER A 8 30.56 -24.33 14.85
N LYS A 9 29.89 -24.31 16.02
CA LYS A 9 28.44 -24.05 16.11
C LYS A 9 28.07 -22.63 15.76
N GLU A 10 28.89 -21.64 16.15
CA GLU A 10 28.65 -20.24 15.74
C GLU A 10 28.88 -20.02 14.25
N THR A 11 29.83 -20.73 13.64
CA THR A 11 30.10 -20.66 12.21
C THR A 11 28.97 -21.31 11.40
N GLU A 12 28.53 -22.51 11.80
CA GLU A 12 27.36 -23.18 11.18
C GLU A 12 26.07 -22.37 11.32
N GLN A 13 25.87 -21.71 12.46
CA GLN A 13 24.70 -20.87 12.70
C GLN A 13 24.71 -19.57 11.83
N LYS A 14 25.91 -18.98 11.65
CA LYS A 14 26.11 -17.83 10.76
C LYS A 14 25.92 -18.20 9.27
N GLU A 15 26.48 -19.35 8.86
CA GLU A 15 26.32 -19.87 7.51
C GLU A 15 24.85 -20.19 7.21
N GLY A 16 24.13 -20.87 8.09
CA GLY A 16 22.72 -21.17 7.94
C GLY A 16 21.82 -19.91 7.91
N PHE A 17 22.16 -18.89 8.68
CA PHE A 17 21.45 -17.60 8.64
C PHE A 17 21.71 -16.86 7.32
N GLN A 18 22.94 -16.86 6.82
CA GLN A 18 23.27 -16.24 5.54
C GLN A 18 22.61 -16.95 4.36
N GLU A 19 22.58 -18.29 4.35
CA GLU A 19 21.90 -19.07 3.32
C GLU A 19 20.40 -18.80 3.31
N THR A 20 19.77 -18.74 4.48
CA THR A 20 18.33 -18.43 4.61
C THR A 20 18.04 -17.00 4.15
N PHE A 21 18.87 -16.04 4.51
CA PHE A 21 18.71 -14.65 4.09
C PHE A 21 18.90 -14.48 2.57
N MET A 22 19.92 -15.12 2.00
CA MET A 22 20.17 -15.08 0.56
C MET A 22 19.04 -15.75 -0.24
N SER A 23 18.51 -16.88 0.23
CA SER A 23 17.38 -17.55 -0.41
C SER A 23 16.13 -16.67 -0.43
N HIS A 24 15.86 -15.93 0.64
CA HIS A 24 14.74 -14.98 0.72
C HIS A 24 14.91 -13.79 -0.23
N LEU A 25 16.14 -13.28 -0.39
CA LEU A 25 16.43 -12.23 -1.37
C LEU A 25 16.25 -12.71 -2.82
N PHE A 26 16.64 -13.95 -3.13
CA PHE A 26 16.40 -14.51 -4.47
C PHE A 26 14.89 -14.69 -4.73
N GLU A 27 14.13 -15.14 -3.72
CA GLU A 27 12.68 -15.23 -3.82
C GLU A 27 12.05 -13.85 -4.07
N LEU A 28 12.45 -12.82 -3.33
CA LEU A 28 11.99 -11.44 -3.52
C LEU A 28 12.25 -10.96 -4.95
N ARG A 29 13.49 -11.15 -5.44
CA ARG A 29 13.84 -10.77 -6.82
C ARG A 29 12.94 -11.44 -7.84
N ASP A 30 12.74 -12.75 -7.71
CA ASP A 30 11.96 -13.51 -8.69
C ASP A 30 10.48 -13.09 -8.68
N ARG A 31 9.93 -12.76 -7.52
CA ARG A 31 8.55 -12.26 -7.39
C ARG A 31 8.39 -10.85 -7.95
N VAL A 32 9.35 -9.96 -7.67
CA VAL A 32 9.37 -8.60 -8.24
C VAL A 32 9.49 -8.66 -9.77
N VAL A 33 10.36 -9.50 -10.31
CA VAL A 33 10.51 -9.69 -11.75
C VAL A 33 9.22 -10.22 -12.39
N LYS A 34 8.55 -11.22 -11.77
CA LYS A 34 7.26 -11.72 -12.27
C LYS A 34 6.18 -10.64 -12.26
N SER A 35 6.11 -9.83 -11.20
CA SER A 35 5.19 -8.69 -11.11
C SER A 35 5.46 -7.65 -12.20
N ALA A 36 6.74 -7.28 -12.38
CA ALA A 36 7.15 -6.33 -13.41
C ALA A 36 6.84 -6.84 -14.83
N ILE A 37 7.12 -8.12 -15.11
CA ILE A 37 6.79 -8.73 -16.40
C ILE A 37 5.29 -8.69 -16.65
N ALA A 38 4.45 -9.03 -15.64
CA ALA A 38 3.00 -8.97 -15.78
C ALA A 38 2.53 -7.56 -16.16
N VAL A 39 3.04 -6.52 -15.48
CA VAL A 39 2.69 -5.13 -15.78
C VAL A 39 3.17 -4.74 -17.18
N ILE A 40 4.40 -5.10 -17.57
CA ILE A 40 4.96 -4.76 -18.88
C ILE A 40 4.17 -5.46 -20.00
N VAL A 41 3.81 -6.73 -19.85
CA VAL A 41 3.02 -7.45 -20.84
C VAL A 41 1.67 -6.78 -21.07
N VAL A 42 0.97 -6.42 -19.99
CA VAL A 42 -0.29 -5.69 -20.09
C VAL A 42 -0.07 -4.30 -20.70
N PHE A 43 0.97 -3.59 -20.30
CA PHE A 43 1.30 -2.27 -20.84
C PHE A 43 1.55 -2.34 -22.36
N VAL A 44 2.40 -3.25 -22.82
CA VAL A 44 2.67 -3.42 -24.25
C VAL A 44 1.42 -3.76 -25.05
N SER A 45 0.52 -4.56 -24.50
CA SER A 45 -0.75 -4.87 -25.15
C SER A 45 -1.69 -3.67 -25.24
N LEU A 46 -1.60 -2.70 -24.29
CA LEU A 46 -2.45 -1.51 -24.22
C LEU A 46 -1.87 -0.28 -24.96
N VAL A 47 -0.58 -0.26 -25.24
CA VAL A 47 0.12 0.91 -25.83
C VAL A 47 -0.56 1.41 -27.10
N TYR A 48 -1.08 0.51 -27.94
CA TYR A 48 -1.79 0.89 -29.15
C TYR A 48 -3.01 1.78 -28.89
N TRP A 49 -3.70 1.57 -27.77
CA TRP A 49 -4.88 2.33 -27.36
C TRP A 49 -4.56 3.47 -26.37
N ALA A 50 -3.29 3.83 -26.21
CA ALA A 50 -2.87 4.86 -25.26
C ALA A 50 -3.61 6.20 -25.42
N PRO A 51 -3.85 6.73 -26.63
CA PRO A 51 -4.63 7.95 -26.81
C PRO A 51 -6.09 7.82 -26.35
N ASP A 52 -6.74 6.68 -26.65
CA ASP A 52 -8.13 6.45 -26.26
C ASP A 52 -8.26 6.27 -24.74
N ILE A 53 -7.34 5.54 -24.12
CA ILE A 53 -7.25 5.37 -22.67
C ILE A 53 -7.05 6.73 -22.00
N PHE A 54 -6.19 7.57 -22.54
CA PHE A 54 -5.99 8.93 -22.05
C PHE A 54 -7.27 9.76 -22.12
N HIS A 55 -7.97 9.75 -23.25
CA HIS A 55 -9.23 10.48 -23.40
C HIS A 55 -10.31 10.01 -22.43
N LEU A 56 -10.43 8.70 -22.22
CA LEU A 56 -11.35 8.13 -21.26
C LEU A 56 -11.03 8.59 -19.83
N PHE A 57 -9.73 8.59 -19.47
CA PHE A 57 -9.25 8.97 -18.14
C PHE A 57 -9.31 10.48 -17.91
N ALA A 58 -9.07 11.30 -18.95
CA ALA A 58 -9.07 12.76 -18.87
C ALA A 58 -10.47 13.36 -18.88
N LYS A 59 -11.49 12.66 -19.42
CA LYS A 59 -12.84 13.18 -19.54
C LYS A 59 -13.45 13.70 -18.23
N PRO A 60 -13.48 12.93 -17.13
CA PRO A 60 -14.04 13.40 -15.87
C PRO A 60 -13.30 14.62 -15.30
N MET A 61 -12.04 14.72 -15.62
CA MET A 61 -11.16 15.78 -15.22
C MET A 61 -11.41 17.05 -16.04
N LEU A 62 -11.62 16.92 -17.35
CA LEU A 62 -12.01 18.03 -18.23
C LEU A 62 -13.37 18.59 -17.81
N ASP A 63 -14.31 17.72 -17.41
CA ASP A 63 -15.63 18.09 -16.93
C ASP A 63 -15.62 18.80 -15.56
N ALA A 64 -14.56 18.61 -14.75
CA ALA A 64 -14.35 19.25 -13.45
C ALA A 64 -13.64 20.61 -13.52
N LEU A 65 -13.13 21.01 -14.70
CA LEU A 65 -12.50 22.33 -14.86
C LEU A 65 -13.52 23.45 -14.73
N PRO A 66 -13.18 24.57 -14.06
CA PRO A 66 -14.02 25.77 -14.05
C PRO A 66 -14.35 26.24 -15.48
N ALA A 67 -15.51 26.87 -15.66
CA ALA A 67 -15.92 27.45 -16.95
C ALA A 67 -14.83 28.40 -17.48
N GLY A 68 -14.23 28.06 -18.62
CA GLY A 68 -13.13 28.82 -19.23
C GLY A 68 -11.72 28.24 -18.92
N GLY A 69 -11.59 27.28 -18.01
CA GLY A 69 -10.33 26.60 -17.75
C GLY A 69 -9.84 25.82 -18.98
N LYS A 70 -8.59 25.99 -19.35
CA LYS A 70 -7.94 25.26 -20.43
C LYS A 70 -6.80 24.44 -19.88
N MET A 71 -6.65 23.22 -20.38
CA MET A 71 -5.43 22.46 -20.19
C MET A 71 -4.38 22.92 -21.17
N ILE A 72 -3.18 23.13 -20.69
CA ILE A 72 -2.02 23.49 -21.49
C ILE A 72 -0.98 22.38 -21.40
N VAL A 73 -0.29 22.14 -22.49
CA VAL A 73 0.89 21.29 -22.54
C VAL A 73 2.09 22.23 -22.56
N THR A 74 2.86 22.23 -21.49
CA THR A 74 4.03 23.10 -21.37
C THR A 74 5.31 22.43 -21.85
N ASP A 75 5.35 21.11 -21.86
CA ASP A 75 6.49 20.33 -22.31
C ASP A 75 6.23 19.73 -23.70
N VAL A 76 7.19 19.91 -24.62
CA VAL A 76 7.14 19.37 -26.00
C VAL A 76 6.98 17.85 -25.99
N THR A 77 7.59 17.17 -25.02
CA THR A 77 7.52 15.71 -24.89
C THR A 77 6.26 15.24 -24.16
N GLY A 78 5.56 16.15 -23.49
CA GLY A 78 4.36 15.87 -22.69
C GLY A 78 3.24 15.21 -23.50
N SER A 79 3.03 15.62 -24.74
CA SER A 79 2.03 15.04 -25.62
C SER A 79 2.21 13.54 -25.88
N PHE A 80 3.44 13.04 -25.78
CA PHE A 80 3.76 11.63 -25.93
C PHE A 80 3.78 10.90 -24.58
N PHE A 81 4.47 11.46 -23.59
CA PHE A 81 4.65 10.76 -22.31
C PHE A 81 3.40 10.73 -21.44
N VAL A 82 2.52 11.71 -21.54
CA VAL A 82 1.30 11.78 -20.74
C VAL A 82 0.34 10.60 -21.03
N PRO A 83 -0.04 10.29 -22.27
CA PRO A 83 -0.83 9.08 -22.57
C PRO A 83 -0.11 7.79 -22.14
N MET A 84 1.22 7.72 -22.24
CA MET A 84 1.99 6.56 -21.81
C MET A 84 1.95 6.35 -20.29
N LYS A 85 2.07 7.44 -19.51
CA LYS A 85 1.94 7.38 -18.03
C LYS A 85 0.57 6.87 -17.62
N VAL A 86 -0.51 7.37 -18.23
CA VAL A 86 -1.88 6.92 -17.94
C VAL A 86 -2.07 5.46 -18.32
N THR A 87 -1.56 5.06 -19.49
CA THR A 87 -1.61 3.65 -19.93
C THR A 87 -0.83 2.73 -19.00
N MET A 88 0.30 3.18 -18.46
CA MET A 88 1.08 2.44 -17.47
C MET A 88 0.29 2.26 -16.17
N LEU A 89 -0.42 3.29 -15.70
CA LEU A 89 -1.30 3.19 -14.53
C LEU A 89 -2.42 2.17 -14.77
N VAL A 90 -3.09 2.23 -15.91
CA VAL A 90 -4.15 1.28 -16.25
C VAL A 90 -3.61 -0.15 -16.39
N ALA A 91 -2.44 -0.31 -16.99
CA ALA A 91 -1.75 -1.60 -17.08
C ALA A 91 -1.41 -2.16 -15.69
N PHE A 92 -0.92 -1.30 -14.79
CA PHE A 92 -0.67 -1.67 -13.40
C PHE A 92 -1.97 -2.14 -12.70
N LEU A 93 -3.09 -1.41 -12.86
CA LEU A 93 -4.37 -1.78 -12.26
C LEU A 93 -4.93 -3.12 -12.77
N ILE A 94 -4.78 -3.39 -14.05
CA ILE A 94 -5.19 -4.68 -14.65
C ILE A 94 -4.28 -5.81 -14.15
N ALA A 95 -2.97 -5.57 -14.03
CA ALA A 95 -2.00 -6.53 -13.52
C ALA A 95 -2.00 -6.64 -11.98
N LEU A 96 -2.66 -5.72 -11.27
CA LEU A 96 -2.64 -5.61 -9.81
C LEU A 96 -3.00 -6.92 -9.08
N PRO A 97 -3.99 -7.73 -9.50
CA PRO A 97 -4.24 -9.02 -8.85
C PRO A 97 -3.02 -9.95 -8.88
N ILE A 98 -2.24 -9.94 -9.97
CA ILE A 98 -1.01 -10.73 -10.09
C ILE A 98 0.07 -10.14 -9.17
N VAL A 99 0.21 -8.82 -9.14
CA VAL A 99 1.17 -8.12 -8.26
C VAL A 99 0.85 -8.41 -6.79
N LEU A 100 -0.40 -8.25 -6.37
CA LEU A 100 -0.85 -8.55 -5.01
C LEU A 100 -0.63 -10.02 -4.64
N TYR A 101 -0.89 -10.94 -5.57
CA TYR A 101 -0.58 -12.34 -5.34
C TYR A 101 0.91 -12.58 -5.07
N GLN A 102 1.81 -11.94 -5.83
CA GLN A 102 3.25 -12.07 -5.60
C GLN A 102 3.67 -11.44 -4.25
N VAL A 103 3.10 -10.29 -3.91
CA VAL A 103 3.36 -9.60 -2.63
C VAL A 103 2.91 -10.47 -1.45
N TRP A 104 1.66 -10.95 -1.47
CA TRP A 104 1.14 -11.79 -0.39
C TRP A 104 1.84 -13.14 -0.30
N ALA A 105 2.20 -13.73 -1.43
CA ALA A 105 2.98 -14.96 -1.47
C ALA A 105 4.39 -14.80 -0.90
N PHE A 106 4.97 -13.60 -0.95
CA PHE A 106 6.25 -13.29 -0.32
C PHE A 106 6.14 -13.05 1.19
N ILE A 107 5.12 -12.28 1.61
CA ILE A 107 4.93 -11.89 3.02
C ILE A 107 4.46 -13.07 3.87
N ALA A 108 3.67 -13.97 3.31
CA ALA A 108 3.00 -15.03 4.04
C ALA A 108 3.46 -16.45 3.67
N PRO A 109 4.77 -16.78 3.65
CA PRO A 109 5.23 -18.15 3.39
C PRO A 109 4.73 -19.12 4.46
N GLY A 110 4.57 -18.68 5.72
CA GLY A 110 4.01 -19.49 6.82
C GLY A 110 2.53 -19.80 6.67
N LEU A 111 1.75 -18.94 6.02
CA LEU A 111 0.34 -19.19 5.72
C LEU A 111 0.15 -20.27 4.64
N TYR A 112 1.15 -20.43 3.75
CA TYR A 112 1.11 -21.39 2.65
C TYR A 112 1.14 -22.85 3.08
N MET A 113 1.74 -23.15 4.22
CA MET A 113 1.94 -24.55 4.64
C MET A 113 0.64 -25.19 5.15
N HIS A 114 -0.30 -24.43 5.73
CA HIS A 114 -1.52 -24.96 6.33
C HIS A 114 -2.83 -24.49 5.66
N GLU A 115 -2.85 -23.32 5.02
CA GLU A 115 -4.10 -22.72 4.52
C GLU A 115 -3.95 -22.03 3.15
N ARG A 116 -3.51 -22.76 2.12
CA ARG A 116 -3.42 -22.26 0.73
C ARG A 116 -4.74 -21.65 0.21
N LYS A 117 -5.87 -22.03 0.80
CA LYS A 117 -7.20 -21.53 0.44
C LYS A 117 -7.43 -20.08 0.82
N LEU A 118 -6.62 -19.51 1.70
CA LEU A 118 -6.78 -18.11 2.17
C LEU A 118 -6.11 -17.07 1.27
N VAL A 119 -5.17 -17.48 0.42
CA VAL A 119 -4.45 -16.53 -0.45
C VAL A 119 -5.39 -15.88 -1.45
N LEU A 120 -6.29 -16.65 -2.05
CA LEU A 120 -7.23 -16.12 -3.04
C LEU A 120 -8.20 -15.09 -2.42
N PRO A 121 -8.89 -15.37 -1.31
CA PRO A 121 -9.70 -14.37 -0.61
C PRO A 121 -8.89 -13.13 -0.21
N LEU A 122 -7.63 -13.31 0.21
CA LEU A 122 -6.74 -12.21 0.58
C LEU A 122 -6.45 -11.30 -0.63
N VAL A 123 -6.07 -11.88 -1.76
CA VAL A 123 -5.83 -11.13 -3.01
C VAL A 123 -7.09 -10.41 -3.48
N VAL A 124 -8.26 -11.08 -3.43
CA VAL A 124 -9.53 -10.48 -3.84
C VAL A 124 -9.93 -9.33 -2.92
N SER A 125 -9.75 -9.48 -1.60
CA SER A 125 -10.03 -8.39 -0.65
C SER A 125 -9.09 -7.21 -0.85
N SER A 126 -7.78 -7.45 -0.99
CA SER A 126 -6.79 -6.43 -1.29
C SER A 126 -7.11 -5.70 -2.60
N TYR A 127 -7.35 -6.43 -3.68
CA TYR A 127 -7.72 -5.80 -4.95
C TYR A 127 -8.98 -4.93 -4.83
N SER A 128 -10.00 -5.43 -4.13
CA SER A 128 -11.24 -4.67 -3.92
C SER A 128 -10.99 -3.41 -3.08
N LEU A 129 -10.22 -3.51 -1.98
CA LEU A 129 -9.89 -2.37 -1.14
C LEU A 129 -9.05 -1.33 -1.89
N PHE A 130 -8.09 -1.77 -2.69
CA PHE A 130 -7.30 -0.88 -3.54
C PHE A 130 -8.19 -0.07 -4.49
N LEU A 131 -9.13 -0.72 -5.18
CA LEU A 131 -10.08 -0.04 -6.07
C LEU A 131 -11.04 0.90 -5.30
N ILE A 132 -11.47 0.52 -4.09
CA ILE A 132 -12.25 1.39 -3.22
C ILE A 132 -11.43 2.62 -2.82
N GLY A 133 -10.15 2.45 -2.49
CA GLY A 133 -9.23 3.55 -2.17
C GLY A 133 -9.07 4.53 -3.34
N MET A 134 -8.88 4.02 -4.55
CA MET A 134 -8.84 4.86 -5.76
C MET A 134 -10.18 5.58 -6.01
N SER A 135 -11.30 4.88 -5.82
CA SER A 135 -12.63 5.47 -5.96
C SER A 135 -12.86 6.57 -4.92
N PHE A 136 -12.40 6.37 -3.69
CA PHE A 136 -12.43 7.39 -2.64
C PHE A 136 -11.63 8.63 -3.05
N ALA A 137 -10.43 8.45 -3.58
CA ALA A 137 -9.61 9.55 -4.09
C ALA A 137 -10.34 10.31 -5.22
N TYR A 138 -10.96 9.59 -6.14
CA TYR A 138 -11.65 10.16 -7.29
C TYR A 138 -12.90 10.96 -6.90
N PHE A 139 -13.78 10.37 -6.07
CA PHE A 139 -15.08 10.98 -5.77
C PHE A 139 -15.04 11.98 -4.61
N LEU A 140 -14.11 11.83 -3.67
CA LEU A 140 -14.06 12.68 -2.49
C LEU A 140 -12.87 13.63 -2.50
N VAL A 141 -11.66 13.10 -2.72
CA VAL A 141 -10.43 13.90 -2.56
C VAL A 141 -10.28 14.91 -3.68
N PHE A 142 -10.40 14.50 -4.94
CA PHE A 142 -10.23 15.41 -6.06
C PHE A 142 -11.20 16.57 -6.05
N PRO A 143 -12.54 16.38 -5.95
CA PRO A 143 -13.46 17.51 -5.90
C PRO A 143 -13.12 18.49 -4.76
N THR A 144 -12.78 17.97 -3.59
CA THR A 144 -12.46 18.80 -2.41
C THR A 144 -11.18 19.61 -2.62
N VAL A 145 -10.12 18.98 -3.11
CA VAL A 145 -8.83 19.67 -3.38
C VAL A 145 -9.01 20.72 -4.49
N PHE A 146 -9.70 20.39 -5.58
CA PHE A 146 -9.87 21.35 -6.67
C PHE A 146 -10.78 22.51 -6.30
N GLN A 147 -11.87 22.29 -5.56
CA GLN A 147 -12.71 23.35 -5.04
C GLN A 147 -11.93 24.27 -4.11
N PHE A 148 -11.10 23.73 -3.25
CA PHE A 148 -10.23 24.49 -2.38
C PHE A 148 -9.24 25.35 -3.16
N MET A 149 -8.53 24.77 -4.13
CA MET A 149 -7.60 25.49 -5.01
C MET A 149 -8.29 26.58 -5.81
N ALA A 150 -9.48 26.30 -6.35
CA ALA A 150 -10.28 27.28 -7.10
C ALA A 150 -10.71 28.46 -6.21
N SER A 151 -11.08 28.20 -4.93
CA SER A 151 -11.44 29.25 -3.97
C SER A 151 -10.29 30.21 -3.64
N TYR A 152 -9.06 29.71 -3.65
CA TYR A 152 -7.84 30.50 -3.45
C TYR A 152 -7.48 31.36 -4.67
N ASN A 153 -7.77 30.87 -5.88
CA ASN A 153 -7.44 31.59 -7.12
C ASN A 153 -8.48 32.69 -7.48
N ALA A 154 -9.73 32.52 -7.05
CA ALA A 154 -10.81 33.47 -7.35
C ALA A 154 -10.51 34.93 -6.91
N PRO A 155 -9.97 35.21 -5.69
CA PRO A 155 -9.62 36.56 -5.28
C PRO A 155 -8.44 37.17 -6.04
N LEU A 156 -7.59 36.34 -6.68
CA LEU A 156 -6.41 36.79 -7.42
C LEU A 156 -6.73 37.23 -8.84
N GLY A 157 -7.95 37.01 -9.32
CA GLY A 157 -8.34 37.29 -10.71
C GLY A 157 -7.56 36.48 -11.75
N ALA A 158 -6.91 35.39 -11.32
CA ALA A 158 -6.08 34.56 -12.19
C ALA A 158 -6.95 33.50 -12.90
N GLU A 159 -6.83 33.43 -14.22
CA GLU A 159 -7.39 32.30 -14.98
C GLU A 159 -6.61 31.04 -14.67
N MET A 160 -7.31 29.98 -14.28
CA MET A 160 -6.71 28.70 -13.94
C MET A 160 -6.33 27.95 -15.23
N SER A 161 -5.09 28.06 -15.66
CA SER A 161 -4.52 27.22 -16.72
C SER A 161 -3.69 26.10 -16.10
N THR A 162 -4.18 24.88 -16.20
CA THR A 162 -3.54 23.73 -15.55
C THR A 162 -2.69 22.96 -16.56
N ASP A 163 -1.42 22.74 -16.19
CA ASP A 163 -0.51 21.88 -16.96
C ASP A 163 -0.99 20.42 -16.86
N ILE A 164 -1.20 19.78 -18.00
CA ILE A 164 -1.76 18.43 -18.09
C ILE A 164 -0.83 17.39 -17.46
N ASP A 165 0.48 17.51 -17.57
CA ASP A 165 1.44 16.56 -17.00
C ASP A 165 1.48 16.67 -15.47
N LYS A 166 1.49 17.90 -14.94
CA LYS A 166 1.47 18.14 -13.49
C LYS A 166 0.19 17.62 -12.86
N TYR A 167 -0.94 17.89 -13.51
CA TYR A 167 -2.23 17.41 -13.03
C TYR A 167 -2.29 15.88 -13.02
N LEU A 168 -1.95 15.23 -14.13
CA LEU A 168 -1.98 13.77 -14.21
C LEU A 168 -0.99 13.12 -13.26
N SER A 169 0.21 13.69 -13.10
CA SER A 169 1.17 13.20 -12.12
C SER A 169 0.61 13.28 -10.70
N PHE A 170 -0.05 14.39 -10.34
CA PHE A 170 -0.74 14.52 -9.06
C PHE A 170 -1.86 13.49 -8.92
N ALA A 171 -2.71 13.33 -9.94
CA ALA A 171 -3.81 12.37 -9.91
C ALA A 171 -3.31 10.92 -9.74
N MET A 172 -2.28 10.53 -10.50
CA MET A 172 -1.71 9.18 -10.41
C MET A 172 -1.07 8.91 -9.04
N ASN A 173 -0.29 9.85 -8.52
CA ASN A 173 0.30 9.73 -7.19
C ASN A 173 -0.79 9.60 -6.11
N THR A 174 -1.84 10.40 -6.21
CA THR A 174 -2.97 10.37 -5.28
C THR A 174 -3.72 9.03 -5.37
N PHE A 175 -4.00 8.52 -6.57
CA PHE A 175 -4.62 7.20 -6.75
C PHE A 175 -3.80 6.08 -6.13
N LEU A 176 -2.49 6.05 -6.39
CA LEU A 176 -1.61 5.04 -5.81
C LEU A 176 -1.52 5.17 -4.30
N ALA A 177 -1.42 6.39 -3.77
CA ALA A 177 -1.35 6.63 -2.33
C ALA A 177 -2.62 6.15 -1.62
N PHE A 178 -3.80 6.49 -2.12
CA PHE A 178 -5.06 6.03 -1.54
C PHE A 178 -5.27 4.52 -1.75
N GLY A 179 -4.93 4.00 -2.93
CA GLY A 179 -4.96 2.55 -3.17
C GLY A 179 -4.12 1.79 -2.13
N LEU A 180 -2.88 2.20 -1.91
CA LEU A 180 -1.99 1.61 -0.91
C LEU A 180 -2.46 1.85 0.54
N THR A 181 -3.02 3.03 0.83
CA THR A 181 -3.55 3.34 2.16
C THR A 181 -4.70 2.41 2.55
N PHE A 182 -5.55 2.05 1.59
CA PHE A 182 -6.65 1.12 1.82
C PHE A 182 -6.19 -0.34 2.01
N GLU A 183 -4.93 -0.68 1.71
CA GLU A 183 -4.33 -1.96 2.07
C GLU A 183 -3.96 -2.07 3.56
N VAL A 184 -3.83 -0.95 4.28
CA VAL A 184 -3.43 -0.93 5.69
C VAL A 184 -4.26 -1.86 6.57
N PRO A 185 -5.61 -1.91 6.50
CA PRO A 185 -6.39 -2.85 7.30
C PRO A 185 -6.05 -4.31 7.02
N VAL A 186 -5.80 -4.66 5.76
CA VAL A 186 -5.45 -6.03 5.36
C VAL A 186 -4.08 -6.41 5.93
N VAL A 187 -3.11 -5.51 5.81
CA VAL A 187 -1.76 -5.71 6.38
C VAL A 187 -1.84 -5.94 7.89
N VAL A 188 -2.58 -5.11 8.62
CA VAL A 188 -2.76 -5.23 10.08
C VAL A 188 -3.37 -6.59 10.44
N VAL A 189 -4.46 -6.99 9.77
CA VAL A 189 -5.13 -8.27 10.02
C VAL A 189 -4.20 -9.45 9.74
N VAL A 190 -3.45 -9.41 8.64
CA VAL A 190 -2.52 -10.49 8.28
C VAL A 190 -1.39 -10.60 9.29
N LEU A 191 -0.78 -9.48 9.72
CA LEU A 191 0.30 -9.49 10.71
C LEU A 191 -0.14 -10.11 12.04
N VAL A 192 -1.34 -9.79 12.51
CA VAL A 192 -1.91 -10.36 13.74
C VAL A 192 -2.24 -11.83 13.55
N ARG A 193 -2.89 -12.20 12.45
CA ARG A 193 -3.29 -13.58 12.17
C ARG A 193 -2.11 -14.54 12.03
N MET A 194 -0.99 -14.06 11.46
CA MET A 194 0.24 -14.82 11.35
C MET A 194 1.02 -14.91 12.68
N GLY A 195 0.57 -14.23 13.73
CA GLY A 195 1.29 -14.16 14.99
C GLY A 195 2.63 -13.41 14.93
N MET A 196 2.89 -12.67 13.82
CA MET A 196 4.13 -11.91 13.66
C MET A 196 4.23 -10.74 14.62
N VAL A 197 3.08 -10.09 14.88
CA VAL A 197 3.00 -8.94 15.78
C VAL A 197 1.76 -9.10 16.66
N PRO A 198 1.89 -9.09 18.00
CA PRO A 198 0.74 -9.13 18.88
C PRO A 198 -0.08 -7.85 18.76
N LEU A 199 -1.40 -7.98 18.93
CA LEU A 199 -2.35 -6.87 18.81
C LEU A 199 -2.03 -5.72 19.79
N GLU A 200 -1.53 -6.05 20.98
CA GLU A 200 -1.12 -5.08 22.00
C GLU A 200 -0.03 -4.16 21.48
N LYS A 201 1.00 -4.72 20.83
CA LYS A 201 2.11 -3.96 20.28
C LYS A 201 1.65 -3.04 19.13
N LEU A 202 0.72 -3.51 18.29
CA LEU A 202 0.11 -2.65 17.26
C LEU A 202 -0.67 -1.48 17.86
N ARG A 203 -1.30 -1.68 19.04
CA ARG A 203 -1.96 -0.58 19.77
C ARG A 203 -0.99 0.41 20.37
N GLU A 204 0.15 -0.06 20.86
CA GLU A 204 1.21 0.80 21.44
C GLU A 204 1.84 1.71 20.37
N ILE A 205 2.01 1.23 19.13
CA ILE A 205 2.61 2.02 18.05
C ILE A 205 1.65 3.01 17.36
N ARG A 206 0.39 3.10 17.78
CA ARG A 206 -0.60 4.07 17.23
C ARG A 206 -0.07 5.49 17.04
N PRO A 207 0.58 6.13 18.04
CA PRO A 207 1.07 7.50 17.86
C PRO A 207 2.11 7.59 16.74
N TYR A 208 2.94 6.58 16.58
CA TYR A 208 3.93 6.53 15.49
C TYR A 208 3.27 6.34 14.12
N VAL A 209 2.18 5.57 14.04
CA VAL A 209 1.40 5.40 12.80
C VAL A 209 0.73 6.71 12.41
N ILE A 210 0.19 7.46 13.36
CA ILE A 210 -0.41 8.78 13.11
C ILE A 210 0.66 9.74 12.56
N VAL A 211 1.81 9.84 13.22
CA VAL A 211 2.93 10.68 12.74
C VAL A 211 3.38 10.22 11.35
N GLY A 212 3.53 8.91 11.15
CA GLY A 212 3.88 8.33 9.85
C GLY A 212 2.87 8.67 8.76
N ALA A 213 1.56 8.64 9.07
CA ALA A 213 0.50 9.02 8.14
C ALA A 213 0.64 10.48 7.69
N PHE A 214 0.95 11.40 8.62
CA PHE A 214 1.19 12.81 8.29
C PHE A 214 2.46 13.01 7.47
N VAL A 215 3.53 12.28 7.76
CA VAL A 215 4.79 12.33 6.98
C VAL A 215 4.56 11.82 5.55
N ILE A 216 3.89 10.68 5.39
CA ILE A 216 3.56 10.12 4.07
C ILE A 216 2.67 11.10 3.30
N SER A 217 1.64 11.66 3.95
CA SER A 217 0.76 12.65 3.33
C SER A 217 1.52 13.87 2.82
N ALA A 218 2.46 14.40 3.62
CA ALA A 218 3.26 15.56 3.24
C ALA A 218 4.18 15.31 2.02
N VAL A 219 4.60 14.06 1.82
CA VAL A 219 5.45 13.68 0.67
C VAL A 219 4.62 13.47 -0.60
N VAL A 220 3.42 12.91 -0.44
CA VAL A 220 2.58 12.49 -1.58
C VAL A 220 1.69 13.62 -2.10
N THR A 221 1.18 14.48 -1.20
CA THR A 221 0.28 15.58 -1.56
C THR A 221 1.06 16.89 -1.76
N PRO A 222 0.49 17.87 -2.50
CA PRO A 222 1.03 19.22 -2.50
C PRO A 222 1.21 19.76 -1.07
N PRO A 223 2.12 20.71 -0.84
CA PRO A 223 2.40 21.26 0.49
C PRO A 223 1.25 22.17 0.97
N ASP A 224 0.05 21.64 1.10
CA ASP A 224 -1.12 22.30 1.65
C ASP A 224 -1.75 21.46 2.77
N VAL A 225 -2.27 22.13 3.79
CA VAL A 225 -2.81 21.50 4.99
C VAL A 225 -4.05 20.66 4.68
N LEU A 226 -4.89 21.10 3.73
CA LEU A 226 -6.14 20.42 3.42
C LEU A 226 -5.87 19.06 2.75
N SER A 227 -5.05 19.03 1.70
CA SER A 227 -4.69 17.79 1.00
C SER A 227 -3.98 16.82 1.94
N GLN A 228 -3.09 17.33 2.80
CA GLN A 228 -2.41 16.52 3.80
C GLN A 228 -3.38 15.87 4.79
N LEU A 229 -4.36 16.63 5.32
CA LEU A 229 -5.39 16.09 6.22
C LEU A 229 -6.31 15.09 5.51
N LEU A 230 -6.68 15.35 4.25
CA LEU A 230 -7.52 14.46 3.45
C LEU A 230 -6.90 13.07 3.22
N LEU A 231 -5.57 12.94 3.27
CA LEU A 231 -4.88 11.64 3.19
C LEU A 231 -4.57 11.09 4.59
N ALA A 232 -4.09 11.90 5.53
CA ALA A 232 -3.67 11.43 6.86
C ALA A 232 -4.83 10.92 7.72
N ILE A 233 -5.99 11.58 7.67
CA ILE A 233 -7.16 11.18 8.47
C ILE A 233 -7.70 9.80 8.01
N PRO A 234 -8.02 9.57 6.72
CA PRO A 234 -8.42 8.25 6.26
C PRO A 234 -7.39 7.16 6.56
N MET A 235 -6.09 7.45 6.41
CA MET A 235 -5.03 6.48 6.72
C MET A 235 -5.06 6.06 8.19
N THR A 236 -5.23 7.02 9.10
CA THR A 236 -5.35 6.76 10.54
C THR A 236 -6.63 5.96 10.86
N LEU A 237 -7.76 6.34 10.26
CA LEU A 237 -9.04 5.64 10.46
C LEU A 237 -8.98 4.20 9.94
N LEU A 238 -8.35 3.98 8.79
CA LEU A 238 -8.16 2.64 8.21
C LEU A 238 -7.26 1.77 9.09
N TYR A 239 -6.23 2.36 9.71
CA TYR A 239 -5.42 1.64 10.69
C TYR A 239 -6.25 1.20 11.90
N GLU A 240 -7.06 2.09 12.48
CA GLU A 240 -7.96 1.74 13.59
C GLU A 240 -8.99 0.67 13.19
N LEU A 241 -9.54 0.77 11.97
CA LEU A 241 -10.42 -0.25 11.41
C LEU A 241 -9.70 -1.60 11.30
N GLY A 242 -8.45 -1.60 10.85
CA GLY A 242 -7.60 -2.80 10.81
C GLY A 242 -7.40 -3.43 12.18
N LEU A 243 -7.12 -2.63 13.22
CA LEU A 243 -7.01 -3.09 14.60
C LEU A 243 -8.33 -3.66 15.13
N LEU A 244 -9.46 -3.02 14.78
CA LEU A 244 -10.79 -3.49 15.17
C LEU A 244 -11.09 -4.86 14.56
N ILE A 245 -10.85 -5.02 13.26
CA ILE A 245 -11.05 -6.29 12.56
C ILE A 245 -10.10 -7.37 13.09
N ALA A 246 -8.81 -7.03 13.27
CA ALA A 246 -7.81 -7.96 13.79
C ALA A 246 -8.17 -8.56 15.16
N ARG A 247 -8.88 -7.80 15.99
CA ARG A 247 -9.37 -8.29 17.31
C ARG A 247 -10.22 -9.55 17.20
N PHE A 248 -10.97 -9.74 16.12
CA PHE A 248 -11.81 -10.93 15.91
C PHE A 248 -11.00 -12.16 15.47
N TYR A 249 -9.75 -11.98 15.06
CA TYR A 249 -8.86 -13.03 14.59
C TYR A 249 -7.75 -13.41 15.58
N VAL A 250 -7.72 -12.76 16.77
CA VAL A 250 -6.79 -13.16 17.84
C VAL A 250 -7.25 -14.53 18.35
N PRO A 251 -6.41 -15.58 18.29
CA PRO A 251 -6.73 -16.86 18.91
C PRO A 251 -6.98 -16.64 20.41
N LYS A 252 -8.07 -17.20 20.94
CA LYS A 252 -8.25 -17.26 22.41
C LYS A 252 -7.04 -18.00 23.00
N PRO A 253 -6.44 -17.51 24.12
CA PRO A 253 -5.45 -18.28 24.84
C PRO A 253 -6.03 -19.67 25.09
N SER A 254 -5.28 -20.71 24.74
CA SER A 254 -5.65 -22.07 25.09
C SER A 254 -5.64 -22.18 26.62
N ASP A 255 -6.61 -22.87 27.20
CA ASP A 255 -6.72 -23.07 28.65
C ASP A 255 -5.45 -23.72 29.26
N ASP A 256 -4.60 -24.32 28.43
CA ASP A 256 -3.28 -24.86 28.79
C ASP A 256 -2.26 -23.79 29.23
N ASP A 257 -2.37 -22.55 28.75
CA ASP A 257 -1.48 -21.43 29.15
C ASP A 257 -1.89 -20.84 30.52
N ALA A 258 -3.12 -21.03 30.93
CA ALA A 258 -3.61 -20.58 32.22
C ALA A 258 -3.13 -21.50 33.37
N ASP A 259 -2.96 -22.80 33.10
CA ASP A 259 -2.47 -23.77 34.10
C ASP A 259 -0.97 -23.69 34.33
N ALA A 260 -0.20 -23.21 33.34
CA ALA A 260 1.25 -23.02 33.46
C ALA A 260 1.62 -21.87 34.42
N SER A 261 0.75 -20.87 34.57
CA SER A 261 0.98 -19.70 35.42
C SER A 261 0.55 -19.91 36.87
N THR A 262 -0.13 -21.03 37.19
CA THR A 262 -0.68 -21.34 38.52
C THR A 262 0.06 -22.45 39.26
N LYS A 263 1.18 -22.97 38.76
CA LYS A 263 2.03 -23.87 39.55
C LYS A 263 2.83 -23.06 40.56
N PRO A 264 2.54 -23.15 41.88
CA PRO A 264 3.37 -22.54 42.89
C PRO A 264 4.73 -23.27 42.91
N ASP A 265 5.78 -22.50 42.93
CA ASP A 265 7.17 -22.90 43.09
C ASP A 265 7.34 -23.54 44.52
N ASN A 266 7.11 -24.83 44.61
CA ASN A 266 7.17 -25.58 45.86
C ASN A 266 8.36 -26.58 45.81
N GLN A 267 9.56 -26.04 45.65
CA GLN A 267 10.80 -26.79 45.93
C GLN A 267 11.85 -25.88 46.60
N ALA A 268 11.62 -25.58 47.86
CA ALA A 268 12.71 -25.18 48.73
C ALA A 268 12.33 -25.65 50.15
N THR A 269 12.77 -26.86 50.50
CA THR A 269 13.23 -27.24 51.84
C THR A 269 13.38 -28.78 51.94
N THR A 270 14.59 -29.26 51.81
CA THR A 270 15.30 -30.20 52.72
C THR A 270 16.71 -30.32 52.26
#